data_b62863104eef442070c76c02a9ed8ddb
#
_entry.id   b62863104eef442070c76c02a9ed8ddb
#
_cell.length_a   1.000
_cell.length_b   1.000
_cell.length_c   1.000
_cell.angle_alpha   90.00
_cell.angle_beta   90.00
_cell.angle_gamma   90.00
#
_symmetry.space_group_name_H-M   'P 1'
#
loop_
_entity.id
_entity.type
_entity.pdbx_description
1 polymer ?
#
loop_
_entity_poly.entity_id
_entity_poly.type
_entity_poly.pdbx_seq_one_letter_code
_entity_poly.pdbx_strand_id
1 'polypeptide(L)'
;MKVRFILPVLLLVTSQANAFKCYITAVKDSCWNDFNVTIKIIDYATNKLVVDDLVIPKGKSWARNSFECTPKEAMIYKANYSPAIWKGQEQKVYTSKRIWYLPKKVGKEEVAWNIPICYGRDFSQVPLPPKVSGNCKCDFDAVPAIPGQEKAKK
;
A
#
# COMPACT_ATOMS: atom_id res chain seq x y z
N MET A 1 32.80 9.71 -59.62
CA MET A 1 32.39 8.65 -58.69
C MET A 1 31.75 9.32 -57.46
N LYS A 2 30.41 9.28 -57.31
CA LYS A 2 29.72 9.84 -56.15
C LYS A 2 29.39 8.70 -55.17
N VAL A 3 30.10 8.62 -54.07
CA VAL A 3 29.84 7.65 -53.02
C VAL A 3 28.69 8.18 -52.15
N ARG A 4 27.52 7.53 -52.23
CA ARG A 4 26.38 7.81 -51.35
C ARG A 4 26.56 7.00 -50.06
N PHE A 5 26.86 7.69 -48.96
CA PHE A 5 26.79 7.14 -47.63
C PHE A 5 25.32 6.99 -47.22
N ILE A 6 24.84 5.75 -47.13
CA ILE A 6 23.53 5.43 -46.53
C ILE A 6 23.80 5.24 -45.04
N LEU A 7 23.34 6.19 -44.24
CA LEU A 7 23.36 6.09 -42.77
C LEU A 7 22.22 5.15 -42.35
N PRO A 8 22.49 4.03 -41.61
CA PRO A 8 21.40 3.23 -41.06
C PRO A 8 20.75 3.99 -39.90
N VAL A 9 19.46 4.33 -40.06
CA VAL A 9 18.64 4.85 -38.98
C VAL A 9 18.33 3.68 -38.02
N LEU A 10 18.99 3.67 -36.86
CA LEU A 10 18.73 2.73 -35.80
C LEU A 10 17.41 3.13 -35.11
N LEU A 11 16.31 2.46 -35.43
CA LEU A 11 15.03 2.58 -34.74
C LEU A 11 15.17 1.98 -33.35
N LEU A 12 15.37 2.84 -32.35
CA LEU A 12 15.25 2.50 -30.93
C LEU A 12 13.77 2.23 -30.63
N VAL A 13 13.39 0.97 -30.63
CA VAL A 13 12.08 0.55 -30.11
C VAL A 13 12.15 0.67 -28.58
N THR A 14 11.70 1.81 -28.06
CA THR A 14 11.46 1.97 -26.61
C THR A 14 10.25 1.13 -26.26
N SER A 15 10.47 -0.04 -25.66
CA SER A 15 9.42 -0.78 -25.01
C SER A 15 8.91 0.04 -23.82
N GLN A 16 7.76 0.68 -23.97
CA GLN A 16 7.04 1.29 -22.86
C GLN A 16 6.59 0.14 -21.95
N ALA A 17 7.28 -0.03 -20.84
CA ALA A 17 6.76 -0.84 -19.75
C ALA A 17 5.46 -0.16 -19.27
N ASN A 18 4.32 -0.73 -19.61
CA ASN A 18 3.03 -0.26 -19.13
C ASN A 18 3.01 -0.45 -17.62
N ALA A 19 3.25 0.64 -16.89
CA ALA A 19 3.09 0.68 -15.45
C ALA A 19 1.62 0.41 -15.12
N PHE A 20 1.39 -0.55 -14.22
CA PHE A 20 0.06 -0.92 -13.79
C PHE A 20 -0.31 -0.16 -12.51
N LYS A 21 -1.59 0.16 -12.32
CA LYS A 21 -2.04 0.93 -11.17
C LYS A 21 -2.24 0.03 -9.96
N CYS A 22 -1.61 0.37 -8.85
CA CYS A 22 -1.84 -0.24 -7.55
C CYS A 22 -2.47 0.77 -6.58
N TYR A 23 -3.40 0.28 -5.77
CA TYR A 23 -3.96 1.02 -4.65
C TYR A 23 -3.59 0.34 -3.35
N ILE A 24 -3.14 1.10 -2.37
CA ILE A 24 -3.00 0.64 -1.00
C ILE A 24 -4.15 1.21 -0.21
N THR A 25 -4.96 0.33 0.36
CA THR A 25 -6.09 0.69 1.18
C THR A 25 -5.83 0.20 2.60
N ALA A 26 -5.49 1.12 3.48
CA ALA A 26 -5.26 0.82 4.87
C ALA A 26 -6.51 1.12 5.70
N VAL A 27 -6.87 0.20 6.57
CA VAL A 27 -7.93 0.33 7.55
C VAL A 27 -7.30 0.15 8.93
N LYS A 28 -7.58 1.03 9.87
CA LYS A 28 -7.25 0.76 11.27
C LYS A 28 -8.41 0.04 11.94
N ASP A 29 -8.10 -0.92 12.81
CA ASP A 29 -9.16 -1.58 13.55
C ASP A 29 -9.86 -0.61 14.53
N SER A 30 -11.05 -0.98 14.96
CA SER A 30 -11.92 -0.12 15.77
C SER A 30 -11.32 0.32 17.09
N CYS A 31 -10.35 -0.43 17.63
CA CYS A 31 -9.69 -0.08 18.87
C CYS A 31 -8.72 1.10 18.71
N TRP A 32 -8.27 1.39 17.51
CA TRP A 32 -7.34 2.48 17.21
C TRP A 32 -8.02 3.75 16.71
N ASN A 33 -9.34 3.84 16.81
CA ASN A 33 -10.10 4.97 16.26
C ASN A 33 -9.69 6.34 16.83
N ASP A 34 -9.24 6.38 18.07
CA ASP A 34 -8.83 7.61 18.76
C ASP A 34 -7.39 8.07 18.47
N PHE A 35 -6.68 7.35 17.61
CA PHE A 35 -5.28 7.60 17.28
C PHE A 35 -5.10 7.89 15.80
N ASN A 36 -4.11 8.73 15.48
CA ASN A 36 -3.57 8.79 14.13
C ASN A 36 -2.71 7.56 13.90
N VAL A 37 -2.84 6.94 12.74
CA VAL A 37 -1.98 5.82 12.33
C VAL A 37 -1.28 6.21 11.04
N THR A 38 0.04 6.12 11.02
CA THR A 38 0.87 6.39 9.84
C THR A 38 1.48 5.07 9.37
N ILE A 39 1.31 4.75 8.10
CA ILE A 39 1.83 3.53 7.49
C ILE A 39 2.77 3.91 6.34
N LYS A 40 3.98 3.36 6.38
CA LYS A 40 4.99 3.47 5.34
C LYS A 40 5.05 2.16 4.56
N ILE A 41 5.02 2.26 3.25
CA ILE A 41 5.12 1.12 2.34
C ILE A 41 6.53 1.14 1.75
N ILE A 42 7.25 0.05 1.94
CA ILE A 42 8.66 -0.05 1.60
C ILE A 42 8.85 -1.20 0.63
N ASP A 43 9.49 -0.93 -0.49
CA ASP A 43 9.94 -1.97 -1.41
C ASP A 43 10.96 -2.87 -0.71
N TYR A 44 10.69 -4.17 -0.73
CA TYR A 44 11.50 -5.14 0.01
C TYR A 44 12.92 -5.30 -0.54
N ALA A 45 13.09 -5.17 -1.85
CA ALA A 45 14.39 -5.35 -2.50
C ALA A 45 15.30 -4.12 -2.36
N THR A 46 14.72 -2.92 -2.45
CA THR A 46 15.49 -1.67 -2.48
C THR A 46 15.48 -0.91 -1.16
N ASN A 47 14.61 -1.28 -0.22
CA ASN A 47 14.36 -0.60 1.05
C ASN A 47 13.96 0.89 0.88
N LYS A 48 13.36 1.25 -0.26
CA LYS A 48 12.86 2.60 -0.56
C LYS A 48 11.36 2.69 -0.34
N LEU A 49 10.88 3.89 -0.04
CA LEU A 49 9.44 4.16 -0.02
C LEU A 49 8.84 3.93 -1.41
N VAL A 50 7.72 3.22 -1.45
CA VAL A 50 6.95 2.95 -2.68
C VAL A 50 6.02 4.11 -3.00
N VAL A 51 5.48 4.74 -1.96
CA VAL A 51 4.51 5.82 -2.03
C VAL A 51 4.64 6.67 -0.76
N ASP A 52 4.13 7.90 -0.81
CA ASP A 52 4.08 8.78 0.36
C ASP A 52 3.36 8.12 1.54
N ASP A 53 3.70 8.56 2.74
CA ASP A 53 3.15 8.04 3.98
C ASP A 53 1.62 8.04 3.96
N LEU A 54 1.03 6.90 4.28
CA LEU A 54 -0.41 6.75 4.36
C LEU A 54 -0.87 7.05 5.79
N VAL A 55 -1.55 8.17 5.97
CA VAL A 55 -2.02 8.61 7.28
C VAL A 55 -3.52 8.36 7.40
N ILE A 56 -3.92 7.63 8.44
CA ILE A 56 -5.32 7.48 8.85
C ILE A 56 -5.53 8.35 10.09
N PRO A 57 -6.17 9.52 9.96
CA PRO A 57 -6.34 10.43 11.09
C PRO A 57 -7.24 9.86 12.19
N LYS A 58 -7.12 10.40 13.39
CA LYS A 58 -8.08 10.18 14.48
C LYS A 58 -9.52 10.39 13.96
N GLY A 59 -10.44 9.49 14.33
CA GLY A 59 -11.84 9.54 13.92
C GLY A 59 -12.12 9.07 12.49
N LYS A 60 -11.09 8.76 11.70
CA LYS A 60 -11.23 8.11 10.40
C LYS A 60 -10.86 6.64 10.52
N SER A 61 -11.53 5.78 9.76
CA SER A 61 -11.28 4.33 9.81
C SER A 61 -10.33 3.84 8.73
N TRP A 62 -10.15 4.60 7.64
CA TRP A 62 -9.34 4.17 6.51
C TRP A 62 -8.68 5.34 5.78
N ALA A 63 -7.65 5.02 5.01
CA ALA A 63 -7.04 5.88 4.01
C ALA A 63 -6.58 5.06 2.81
N ARG A 64 -6.42 5.71 1.66
CA ARG A 64 -5.98 5.08 0.40
C ARG A 64 -4.99 5.97 -0.31
N ASN A 65 -3.98 5.35 -0.88
CA ASN A 65 -3.06 5.99 -1.81
C ASN A 65 -2.86 5.08 -3.03
N SER A 66 -2.26 5.59 -4.08
CA SER A 66 -2.01 4.84 -5.30
C SER A 66 -0.61 5.10 -5.84
N PHE A 67 -0.06 4.10 -6.52
CA PHE A 67 1.26 4.18 -7.16
C PHE A 67 1.27 3.31 -8.41
N GLU A 68 2.29 3.51 -9.23
CA GLU A 68 2.55 2.62 -10.35
C GLU A 68 3.36 1.42 -9.87
N CYS A 69 2.90 0.23 -10.19
CA CYS A 69 3.51 -1.01 -9.75
C CYS A 69 3.76 -1.97 -10.91
N THR A 70 4.65 -2.92 -10.68
CA THR A 70 4.96 -3.98 -11.63
C THR A 70 4.68 -5.35 -11.01
N PRO A 71 4.35 -6.38 -11.82
CA PRO A 71 4.19 -7.73 -11.33
C PRO A 71 5.41 -8.22 -10.54
N LYS A 72 5.18 -9.04 -9.53
CA LYS A 72 6.19 -9.68 -8.65
C LYS A 72 6.89 -8.73 -7.67
N GLU A 73 6.60 -7.44 -7.68
CA GLU A 73 7.12 -6.55 -6.63
C GLU A 73 6.75 -7.08 -5.25
N ALA A 74 7.68 -6.92 -4.32
CA ALA A 74 7.51 -7.32 -2.94
C ALA A 74 7.65 -6.11 -2.03
N MET A 75 6.81 -6.02 -1.00
CA MET A 75 6.83 -4.90 -0.07
C MET A 75 6.61 -5.34 1.37
N ILE A 76 7.11 -4.53 2.27
CA ILE A 76 6.86 -4.60 3.70
C ILE A 76 6.21 -3.31 4.17
N TYR A 77 5.53 -3.38 5.29
CA TYR A 77 4.87 -2.23 5.89
C TYR A 77 5.49 -1.92 7.24
N LYS A 78 5.65 -0.63 7.53
CA LYS A 78 6.02 -0.14 8.85
C LYS A 78 4.96 0.86 9.28
N ALA A 79 4.53 0.79 10.53
CA ALA A 79 3.52 1.69 11.05
C ALA A 79 3.86 2.20 12.44
N ASN A 80 3.37 3.37 12.72
CA ASN A 80 3.34 3.95 14.06
C ASN A 80 1.98 4.60 14.32
N TYR A 81 1.72 4.93 15.55
CA TYR A 81 0.53 5.67 15.95
C TYR A 81 0.90 6.88 16.81
N SER A 82 0.01 7.86 16.88
CA SER A 82 0.15 9.03 17.72
C SER A 82 -1.21 9.52 18.25
N PRO A 83 -1.25 10.15 19.45
CA PRO A 83 -0.14 10.33 20.38
C PRO A 83 0.32 9.00 21.00
N ALA A 84 1.53 8.96 21.53
CA ALA A 84 2.04 7.80 22.25
C ALA A 84 1.17 7.51 23.50
N ILE A 85 0.86 6.24 23.73
CA ILE A 85 0.08 5.82 24.90
C ILE A 85 1.00 5.61 26.10
N TRP A 86 2.18 5.05 25.87
CA TRP A 86 3.14 4.75 26.92
C TRP A 86 4.39 5.62 26.77
N LYS A 87 4.87 6.09 27.92
CA LYS A 87 6.10 6.87 27.98
C LYS A 87 7.27 6.09 27.38
N GLY A 88 8.05 6.72 26.53
CA GLY A 88 9.20 6.11 25.85
C GLY A 88 8.87 5.32 24.58
N GLN A 89 7.62 5.38 24.13
CA GLN A 89 7.18 4.70 22.89
C GLN A 89 6.79 5.69 21.78
N GLU A 90 7.19 6.93 21.88
CA GLU A 90 6.81 8.01 20.96
C GLU A 90 7.26 7.73 19.51
N GLN A 91 8.31 6.94 19.35
CA GLN A 91 8.85 6.60 18.03
C GLN A 91 8.82 5.10 17.73
N LYS A 92 8.01 4.34 18.48
CA LYS A 92 7.93 2.90 18.24
C LYS A 92 7.30 2.60 16.89
N VAL A 93 7.98 1.76 16.12
CA VAL A 93 7.56 1.32 14.80
C VAL A 93 7.21 -0.15 14.84
N TYR A 94 6.06 -0.49 14.27
CA TYR A 94 5.58 -1.86 14.10
C TYR A 94 5.79 -2.29 12.66
N THR A 95 6.30 -3.48 12.45
CA THR A 95 6.57 -4.01 11.11
C THR A 95 5.50 -5.03 10.72
N SER A 96 5.19 -5.13 9.44
CA SER A 96 4.29 -6.14 8.89
C SER A 96 4.73 -7.56 9.28
N LYS A 97 3.75 -8.43 9.53
CA LYS A 97 4.00 -9.84 9.89
C LYS A 97 4.59 -10.64 8.74
N ARG A 98 4.42 -10.18 7.51
CA ARG A 98 4.84 -10.88 6.29
C ARG A 98 5.28 -9.91 5.22
N ILE A 99 6.04 -10.41 4.25
CA ILE A 99 6.29 -9.74 2.99
C ILE A 99 5.04 -9.91 2.11
N TRP A 100 4.60 -8.84 1.50
CA TRP A 100 3.50 -8.86 0.54
C TRP A 100 4.07 -8.93 -0.88
N TYR A 101 3.63 -9.91 -1.65
CA TYR A 101 4.02 -10.07 -3.05
C TYR A 101 2.86 -9.69 -3.96
N LEU A 102 3.12 -8.86 -4.97
CA LEU A 102 2.18 -8.59 -6.03
C LEU A 102 2.01 -9.81 -6.95
N PRO A 103 0.88 -9.93 -7.66
CA PRO A 103 0.67 -11.02 -8.61
C PRO A 103 1.78 -11.11 -9.64
N LYS A 104 1.99 -12.32 -10.17
CA LYS A 104 3.06 -12.58 -11.15
C LYS A 104 2.79 -11.95 -12.52
N LYS A 105 1.52 -11.67 -12.83
CA LYS A 105 1.07 -11.09 -14.10
C LYS A 105 -0.26 -10.37 -13.91
N VAL A 106 -0.52 -9.39 -14.74
CA VAL A 106 -1.81 -8.69 -14.84
C VAL A 106 -2.79 -9.59 -15.61
N GLY A 107 -4.00 -9.79 -15.06
CA GLY A 107 -5.09 -10.49 -15.73
C GLY A 107 -5.67 -9.66 -16.87
N LYS A 108 -6.36 -10.31 -17.82
CA LYS A 108 -6.90 -9.63 -19.03
C LYS A 108 -7.91 -8.53 -18.72
N GLU A 109 -8.67 -8.67 -17.63
CA GLU A 109 -9.72 -7.73 -17.21
C GLU A 109 -9.33 -6.91 -15.98
N GLU A 110 -8.11 -7.08 -15.47
CA GLU A 110 -7.64 -6.32 -14.32
C GLU A 110 -7.21 -4.92 -14.75
N VAL A 111 -7.83 -3.91 -14.15
CA VAL A 111 -7.51 -2.50 -14.39
C VAL A 111 -6.59 -1.93 -13.32
N ALA A 112 -6.61 -2.52 -12.15
CA ALA A 112 -5.78 -2.13 -11.01
C ALA A 112 -5.75 -3.24 -9.95
N TRP A 113 -4.74 -3.24 -9.09
CA TRP A 113 -4.72 -4.07 -7.90
C TRP A 113 -4.98 -3.26 -6.65
N ASN A 114 -5.70 -3.85 -5.70
CA ASN A 114 -5.89 -3.29 -4.36
C ASN A 114 -5.13 -4.13 -3.33
N ILE A 115 -4.32 -3.45 -2.53
CA ILE A 115 -3.53 -4.05 -1.45
C ILE A 115 -4.18 -3.62 -0.13
N PRO A 116 -4.99 -4.50 0.50
CA PRO A 116 -5.63 -4.18 1.76
C PRO A 116 -4.67 -4.40 2.93
N ILE A 117 -4.61 -3.42 3.83
CA ILE A 117 -3.79 -3.47 5.05
C ILE A 117 -4.70 -3.19 6.25
N CYS A 118 -4.66 -4.07 7.25
CA CYS A 118 -5.35 -3.87 8.52
C CYS A 118 -4.34 -3.53 9.61
N TYR A 119 -4.35 -2.27 10.09
CA TYR A 119 -3.55 -1.89 11.24
C TYR A 119 -4.13 -2.52 12.51
N GLY A 120 -3.27 -3.17 13.27
CA GLY A 120 -3.60 -4.02 14.40
C GLY A 120 -3.37 -5.50 14.07
N ARG A 121 -4.00 -6.01 13.01
CA ARG A 121 -3.91 -7.42 12.61
C ARG A 121 -2.65 -7.77 11.80
N ASP A 122 -2.31 -6.93 10.82
CA ASP A 122 -1.27 -7.26 9.82
C ASP A 122 0.14 -6.87 10.27
N PHE A 123 0.26 -6.26 11.44
CA PHE A 123 1.53 -5.84 12.04
C PHE A 123 1.90 -6.68 13.25
N SER A 124 3.20 -6.86 13.47
CA SER A 124 3.73 -7.64 14.60
C SER A 124 3.65 -6.85 15.89
N GLN A 125 3.12 -7.51 16.94
CA GLN A 125 3.17 -7.02 18.32
C GLN A 125 2.54 -5.64 18.55
N VAL A 126 1.54 -5.26 17.76
CA VAL A 126 0.75 -4.06 18.05
C VAL A 126 -0.05 -4.32 19.33
N PRO A 127 0.16 -3.55 20.39
CA PRO A 127 -0.57 -3.73 21.63
C PRO A 127 -2.03 -3.29 21.49
N LEU A 128 -2.88 -3.70 22.42
CA LEU A 128 -4.21 -3.12 22.52
C LEU A 128 -4.13 -1.78 23.26
N PRO A 129 -4.81 -0.72 22.78
CA PRO A 129 -4.94 0.51 23.54
C PRO A 129 -5.61 0.25 24.91
N PRO A 130 -5.29 1.02 25.94
CA PRO A 130 -6.01 0.95 27.22
C PRO A 130 -7.52 1.17 27.03
N LYS A 131 -8.33 0.54 27.87
CA LYS A 131 -9.79 0.66 27.92
C LYS A 131 -10.56 0.07 26.74
N VAL A 132 -9.94 -0.77 25.91
CA VAL A 132 -10.64 -1.50 24.85
C VAL A 132 -10.92 -2.94 25.25
N SER A 133 -12.02 -3.49 24.73
CA SER A 133 -12.49 -4.83 25.10
C SER A 133 -11.85 -5.99 24.35
N GLY A 134 -10.96 -5.71 23.38
CA GLY A 134 -10.26 -6.74 22.62
C GLY A 134 -10.99 -7.25 21.36
N ASN A 135 -12.21 -6.81 21.08
CA ASN A 135 -12.96 -7.18 19.87
C ASN A 135 -12.67 -6.21 18.70
N CYS A 136 -11.40 -5.96 18.43
CA CYS A 136 -10.98 -5.02 17.41
C CYS A 136 -11.06 -5.65 16.02
N LYS A 137 -11.70 -4.96 15.06
CA LYS A 137 -11.83 -5.43 13.68
C LYS A 137 -11.58 -4.29 12.71
N CYS A 138 -10.94 -4.60 11.60
CA CYS A 138 -10.89 -3.73 10.44
C CYS A 138 -12.16 -3.91 9.61
N ASP A 139 -12.88 -2.83 9.37
CA ASP A 139 -14.08 -2.82 8.54
C ASP A 139 -13.73 -2.37 7.12
N PHE A 140 -13.52 -3.33 6.23
CA PHE A 140 -13.29 -3.07 4.80
C PHE A 140 -14.58 -2.85 4.02
N ASP A 141 -15.74 -3.22 4.57
CA ASP A 141 -17.03 -3.03 3.90
C ASP A 141 -17.42 -1.56 3.86
N ALA A 142 -16.96 -0.78 4.84
CA ALA A 142 -17.13 0.68 4.87
C ALA A 142 -16.22 1.42 3.87
N VAL A 143 -15.31 0.74 3.20
CA VAL A 143 -14.37 1.35 2.26
C VAL A 143 -14.93 1.28 0.83
N PRO A 144 -15.00 2.40 0.09
CA PRO A 144 -15.42 2.36 -1.31
C PRO A 144 -14.52 1.48 -2.17
N ALA A 145 -15.09 0.87 -3.20
CA ALA A 145 -14.31 0.15 -4.21
C ALA A 145 -13.19 1.03 -4.80
N ILE A 146 -12.11 0.41 -5.27
CA ILE A 146 -11.08 1.16 -5.99
C ILE A 146 -11.63 1.62 -7.36
N PRO A 147 -11.13 2.74 -7.90
CA PRO A 147 -11.53 3.21 -9.22
C PRO A 147 -11.39 2.12 -10.29
N GLY A 148 -12.42 1.95 -11.11
CA GLY A 148 -12.47 0.92 -12.16
C GLY A 148 -12.92 -0.47 -11.70
N GLN A 149 -13.14 -0.69 -10.41
CA GLN A 149 -13.71 -1.92 -9.84
C GLN A 149 -15.05 -1.66 -9.14
N GLU A 150 -15.84 -0.75 -9.65
CA GLU A 150 -17.19 -0.57 -9.15
C GLU A 150 -17.97 -1.88 -9.32
N LYS A 151 -18.43 -2.43 -8.20
CA LYS A 151 -19.30 -3.61 -8.23
C LYS A 151 -20.52 -3.26 -9.07
N ALA A 152 -20.71 -3.96 -10.19
CA ALA A 152 -21.98 -3.89 -10.91
C ALA A 152 -23.10 -4.11 -9.88
N LYS A 153 -23.94 -3.10 -9.68
CA LYS A 153 -25.14 -3.24 -8.83
C LYS A 153 -25.97 -4.38 -9.40
N LYS A 154 -26.04 -5.49 -8.66
CA LYS A 154 -27.03 -6.53 -8.91
C LYS A 154 -28.40 -6.03 -8.51
#